data_f53a805b26d7fa1d870e02d3925b20c2
#
_entry.id   f53a805b26d7fa1d870e02d3925b20c2
#
_cell.length_a   1.000
_cell.length_b   1.000
_cell.length_c   1.000
_cell.angle_alpha   90.00
_cell.angle_beta   90.00
_cell.angle_gamma   90.00
#
_symmetry.space_group_name_H-M   'P 1'
#
loop_
_entity.id
_entity.type
_entity.pdbx_description
1 polymer ?
#
loop_
_entity_poly.entity_id
_entity_poly.type
_entity_poly.pdbx_seq_one_letter_code
_entity_poly.pdbx_strand_id
1 'polypeptide(L)'
;MKALSGQAPGVRFELIVPGGWLSVRICVLGSGSKGNSTLVATERTRLLVDAGFSKKETFRRLAAAGESTERFDALIVSHEHVDHINGLKSLALGLKIPIYITGPTREVVEWDPRIKAFETISAGEKFTIGDFGIAPFSIPHDAVDPIAFTLTAEGIKVGVITDLGYVPQLVKQHARGCHCLVFESNHDLDMLKTGPYPWFVKQRVMSRHGHLSNHATAGFLTEDYDGSGEVLVLAHLSDKNNHPGLAMHSAAQAFERRGSGRPSELHLASQTEPTKVFQF
;
A
#
# COMPACT_ATOMS: atom_id res chain seq x y z
N MET A 1 -68.31 -15.15 -10.61
CA MET A 1 -67.70 -13.80 -10.65
C MET A 1 -66.23 -13.97 -10.29
N LYS A 2 -65.34 -13.87 -11.28
CA LYS A 2 -63.89 -14.02 -11.12
C LYS A 2 -63.30 -12.63 -10.90
N ALA A 3 -62.57 -12.44 -9.80
CA ALA A 3 -61.74 -11.26 -9.55
C ALA A 3 -60.38 -11.44 -10.24
N LEU A 4 -60.04 -10.51 -11.13
CA LEU A 4 -58.75 -10.41 -11.79
C LEU A 4 -57.80 -9.57 -10.90
N SER A 5 -56.73 -10.19 -10.41
CA SER A 5 -55.61 -9.48 -9.76
C SER A 5 -54.59 -9.08 -10.82
N GLY A 6 -54.56 -7.82 -11.19
CA GLY A 6 -53.52 -7.24 -11.99
C GLY A 6 -52.41 -6.70 -11.09
N GLN A 7 -51.22 -7.33 -11.11
CA GLN A 7 -50.01 -6.70 -10.60
C GLN A 7 -49.41 -5.83 -11.71
N ALA A 8 -49.24 -4.55 -11.42
CA ALA A 8 -48.49 -3.62 -12.27
C ALA A 8 -46.98 -3.91 -12.18
N PRO A 9 -46.22 -3.79 -13.29
CA PRO A 9 -44.77 -3.98 -13.28
C PRO A 9 -44.10 -2.84 -12.51
N GLY A 10 -43.34 -3.19 -11.48
CA GLY A 10 -42.58 -2.23 -10.69
C GLY A 10 -41.51 -1.57 -11.55
N VAL A 11 -41.65 -0.29 -11.78
CA VAL A 11 -40.60 0.59 -12.36
C VAL A 11 -39.53 0.73 -11.29
N ARG A 12 -38.38 0.09 -11.49
CA ARG A 12 -37.15 0.41 -10.77
C ARG A 12 -36.71 1.80 -11.21
N PHE A 13 -36.91 2.78 -10.38
CA PHE A 13 -36.18 4.04 -10.52
C PHE A 13 -34.73 3.80 -10.14
N GLU A 14 -33.84 3.66 -11.13
CA GLU A 14 -32.43 3.91 -10.91
C GLU A 14 -32.30 5.41 -10.60
N LEU A 15 -31.99 5.72 -9.37
CA LEU A 15 -31.56 7.05 -8.98
C LEU A 15 -30.24 7.34 -9.69
N ILE A 16 -30.33 7.97 -10.86
CA ILE A 16 -29.19 8.65 -11.47
C ILE A 16 -28.90 9.85 -10.57
N VAL A 17 -27.93 9.69 -9.66
CA VAL A 17 -27.38 10.80 -8.87
C VAL A 17 -26.47 11.59 -9.83
N PRO A 18 -26.82 12.82 -10.22
CA PRO A 18 -25.92 13.68 -11.03
C PRO A 18 -24.77 14.11 -10.12
N GLY A 19 -23.56 13.69 -10.41
CA GLY A 19 -22.36 13.92 -9.62
C GLY A 19 -22.01 12.67 -8.81
N GLY A 20 -21.73 11.55 -9.50
CA GLY A 20 -21.19 10.35 -8.87
C GLY A 20 -19.89 10.70 -8.13
N TRP A 21 -19.90 10.51 -6.82
CA TRP A 21 -18.69 10.60 -6.00
C TRP A 21 -17.67 9.65 -6.60
N LEU A 22 -16.51 10.18 -6.98
CA LEU A 22 -15.42 9.36 -7.47
C LEU A 22 -14.96 8.49 -6.31
N SER A 23 -15.26 7.20 -6.36
CA SER A 23 -14.84 6.29 -5.31
C SER A 23 -13.33 6.06 -5.39
N VAL A 24 -12.65 6.19 -4.25
CA VAL A 24 -11.24 5.82 -4.13
C VAL A 24 -11.15 4.34 -3.79
N ARG A 25 -10.45 3.57 -4.62
CA ARG A 25 -10.24 2.13 -4.45
C ARG A 25 -8.79 1.82 -4.15
N ILE A 26 -8.57 0.97 -3.17
CA ILE A 26 -7.25 0.50 -2.77
C ILE A 26 -7.22 -1.02 -2.75
N CYS A 27 -6.15 -1.61 -3.31
CA CYS A 27 -5.90 -3.04 -3.22
C CYS A 27 -4.39 -3.28 -3.08
N VAL A 28 -3.97 -3.89 -1.99
CA VAL A 28 -2.58 -4.38 -1.88
C VAL A 28 -2.50 -5.66 -2.69
N LEU A 29 -1.89 -5.58 -3.87
CA LEU A 29 -1.74 -6.72 -4.79
C LEU A 29 -0.84 -7.82 -4.20
N GLY A 30 0.03 -7.44 -3.31
CA GLY A 30 0.86 -8.31 -2.50
C GLY A 30 1.92 -7.51 -1.78
N SER A 31 2.40 -8.03 -0.64
CA SER A 31 3.39 -7.34 0.18
C SER A 31 4.26 -8.32 0.94
N GLY A 32 5.57 -8.06 0.93
CA GLY A 32 6.63 -8.85 1.57
C GLY A 32 7.87 -8.98 0.69
N SER A 33 8.88 -9.68 1.14
CA SER A 33 10.23 -9.76 0.54
C SER A 33 10.33 -10.40 -0.85
N LYS A 34 9.21 -10.85 -1.43
CA LYS A 34 9.17 -11.40 -2.80
C LYS A 34 8.47 -10.48 -3.79
N GLY A 35 7.90 -9.38 -3.32
CA GLY A 35 7.28 -8.38 -4.15
C GLY A 35 6.24 -7.56 -3.39
N ASN A 36 6.25 -6.26 -3.67
CA ASN A 36 5.32 -5.27 -3.14
C ASN A 36 4.68 -4.53 -4.31
N SER A 37 3.38 -4.35 -4.26
CA SER A 37 2.64 -3.51 -5.20
C SER A 37 1.26 -3.19 -4.64
N THR A 38 0.87 -1.92 -4.70
CA THR A 38 -0.44 -1.46 -4.23
C THR A 38 -1.13 -0.67 -5.34
N LEU A 39 -2.34 -1.10 -5.71
CA LEU A 39 -3.24 -0.33 -6.57
C LEU A 39 -3.90 0.76 -5.74
N VAL A 40 -3.86 2.00 -6.24
CA VAL A 40 -4.67 3.12 -5.75
C VAL A 40 -5.37 3.74 -6.96
N ALA A 41 -6.69 3.80 -6.95
CA ALA A 41 -7.46 4.18 -8.13
C ALA A 41 -8.71 4.98 -7.79
N THR A 42 -9.08 5.89 -8.71
CA THR A 42 -10.42 6.46 -8.87
C THR A 42 -11.07 5.86 -10.14
N GLU A 43 -12.20 6.40 -10.55
CA GLU A 43 -12.80 6.04 -11.85
C GLU A 43 -11.93 6.51 -13.03
N ARG A 44 -11.17 7.61 -12.87
CA ARG A 44 -10.40 8.25 -13.93
C ARG A 44 -8.90 8.00 -13.87
N THR A 45 -8.36 7.78 -12.68
CA THR A 45 -6.91 7.66 -12.45
C THR A 45 -6.57 6.35 -11.76
N ARG A 46 -5.58 5.62 -12.29
CA ARG A 46 -5.14 4.33 -11.76
C ARG A 46 -3.63 4.31 -11.60
N LEU A 47 -3.17 4.15 -10.38
CA LEU A 47 -1.77 4.19 -10.00
C LEU A 47 -1.32 2.85 -9.41
N LEU A 48 -0.10 2.45 -9.70
CA LEU A 48 0.58 1.40 -8.94
C LEU A 48 1.70 2.03 -8.11
N VAL A 49 1.62 1.87 -6.81
CA VAL A 49 2.72 2.16 -5.88
C VAL A 49 3.53 0.88 -5.76
N ASP A 50 4.77 0.96 -6.22
CA ASP A 50 5.71 -0.13 -6.41
C ASP A 50 5.28 -1.20 -7.44
N ALA A 51 6.28 -1.89 -7.97
CA ALA A 51 6.15 -2.85 -9.06
C ALA A 51 7.06 -4.09 -8.81
N GLY A 52 6.93 -4.69 -7.63
CA GLY A 52 7.76 -5.84 -7.22
C GLY A 52 7.41 -7.14 -7.95
N PHE A 53 6.27 -7.22 -8.62
CA PHE A 53 5.84 -8.41 -9.38
C PHE A 53 6.03 -8.22 -10.87
N SER A 54 6.33 -9.34 -11.60
CA SER A 54 6.33 -9.32 -13.05
C SER A 54 4.99 -8.82 -13.60
N LYS A 55 4.97 -8.25 -14.81
CA LYS A 55 3.72 -7.80 -15.47
C LYS A 55 2.64 -8.89 -15.47
N LYS A 56 3.02 -10.15 -15.79
CA LYS A 56 2.08 -11.28 -15.79
C LYS A 56 1.46 -11.50 -14.41
N GLU A 57 2.28 -11.48 -13.38
CA GLU A 57 1.82 -11.71 -12.01
C GLU A 57 1.01 -10.53 -11.48
N THR A 58 1.41 -9.29 -11.76
CA THR A 58 0.61 -8.09 -11.44
C THR A 58 -0.80 -8.19 -12.04
N PHE A 59 -0.88 -8.57 -13.33
CA PHE A 59 -2.17 -8.71 -14.02
C PHE A 59 -3.02 -9.86 -13.48
N ARG A 60 -2.39 -11.00 -13.11
CA ARG A 60 -3.10 -12.09 -12.44
C ARG A 60 -3.73 -11.63 -11.13
N ARG A 61 -2.99 -10.86 -10.33
CA ARG A 61 -3.45 -10.34 -9.03
C ARG A 61 -4.56 -9.30 -9.18
N LEU A 62 -4.43 -8.40 -10.14
CA LEU A 62 -5.49 -7.45 -10.47
C LEU A 62 -6.79 -8.18 -10.86
N ALA A 63 -6.70 -9.14 -11.76
CA ALA A 63 -7.85 -9.95 -12.18
C ALA A 63 -8.46 -10.72 -10.99
N ALA A 64 -7.64 -11.29 -10.10
CA ALA A 64 -8.11 -11.97 -8.89
C ALA A 64 -8.82 -11.03 -7.92
N ALA A 65 -8.42 -9.74 -7.88
CA ALA A 65 -9.09 -8.71 -7.11
C ALA A 65 -10.33 -8.11 -7.81
N GLY A 66 -10.65 -8.54 -9.04
CA GLY A 66 -11.76 -7.99 -9.83
C GLY A 66 -11.44 -6.63 -10.48
N GLU A 67 -10.15 -6.24 -10.52
CA GLU A 67 -9.70 -4.98 -11.08
C GLU A 67 -9.23 -5.10 -12.54
N SER A 68 -9.47 -4.06 -13.36
CA SER A 68 -9.04 -4.03 -14.75
C SER A 68 -7.52 -4.01 -14.89
N THR A 69 -7.01 -4.65 -15.93
CA THR A 69 -5.59 -4.64 -16.33
C THR A 69 -5.28 -3.72 -17.49
N GLU A 70 -6.29 -3.03 -18.05
CA GLU A 70 -6.17 -2.35 -19.34
C GLU A 70 -5.53 -0.96 -19.27
N ARG A 71 -5.75 -0.23 -18.18
CA ARG A 71 -5.32 1.16 -18.06
C ARG A 71 -4.63 1.43 -16.74
N PHE A 72 -3.48 2.06 -16.82
CA PHE A 72 -2.78 2.70 -15.72
C PHE A 72 -2.23 4.05 -16.19
N ASP A 73 -2.14 4.99 -15.27
CA ASP A 73 -1.68 6.36 -15.57
C ASP A 73 -0.22 6.56 -15.13
N ALA A 74 0.23 5.84 -14.09
CA ALA A 74 1.63 5.90 -13.66
C ALA A 74 2.04 4.70 -12.78
N LEU A 75 3.37 4.49 -12.72
CA LEU A 75 4.05 3.72 -11.70
C LEU A 75 4.77 4.69 -10.76
N ILE A 76 4.62 4.53 -9.45
CA ILE A 76 5.28 5.33 -8.43
C ILE A 76 6.20 4.41 -7.63
N VAL A 77 7.47 4.76 -7.52
CA VAL A 77 8.52 3.91 -6.92
C VAL A 77 8.95 4.49 -5.59
N SER A 78 8.92 3.67 -4.54
CA SER A 78 9.35 4.03 -3.19
C SER A 78 10.88 4.01 -3.05
N HIS A 79 11.53 2.96 -3.53
CA HIS A 79 12.99 2.78 -3.50
C HIS A 79 13.44 1.64 -4.43
N GLU A 80 14.76 1.40 -4.54
CA GLU A 80 15.37 0.50 -5.54
C GLU A 80 15.41 -0.98 -5.18
N HIS A 81 14.96 -1.43 -4.03
CA HIS A 81 15.02 -2.84 -3.67
C HIS A 81 14.24 -3.72 -4.65
N VAL A 82 14.78 -4.90 -4.92
CA VAL A 82 14.27 -5.81 -5.97
C VAL A 82 12.79 -6.15 -5.80
N ASP A 83 12.35 -6.33 -4.57
CA ASP A 83 10.95 -6.62 -4.24
C ASP A 83 10.01 -5.41 -4.43
N HIS A 84 10.52 -4.23 -4.76
CA HIS A 84 9.75 -3.04 -5.15
C HIS A 84 9.83 -2.74 -6.64
N ILE A 85 10.89 -3.19 -7.35
CA ILE A 85 11.11 -2.82 -8.75
C ILE A 85 11.25 -3.98 -9.73
N ASN A 86 11.20 -5.24 -9.30
CA ASN A 86 11.44 -6.42 -10.16
C ASN A 86 10.59 -6.45 -11.43
N GLY A 87 9.35 -5.99 -11.38
CA GLY A 87 8.43 -5.91 -12.51
C GLY A 87 8.41 -4.55 -13.23
N LEU A 88 9.09 -3.54 -12.68
CA LEU A 88 8.99 -2.14 -13.11
C LEU A 88 9.24 -1.96 -14.61
N LYS A 89 10.35 -2.51 -15.12
CA LYS A 89 10.71 -2.41 -16.54
C LYS A 89 9.65 -3.05 -17.44
N SER A 90 9.16 -4.23 -17.08
CA SER A 90 8.17 -4.96 -17.88
C SER A 90 6.79 -4.30 -17.88
N LEU A 91 6.40 -3.69 -16.77
CA LEU A 91 5.17 -2.93 -16.64
C LEU A 91 5.25 -1.61 -17.42
N ALA A 92 6.32 -0.83 -17.22
CA ALA A 92 6.50 0.44 -17.91
C ALA A 92 6.52 0.30 -19.43
N LEU A 93 7.28 -0.68 -19.96
CA LEU A 93 7.31 -0.97 -21.39
C LEU A 93 5.97 -1.48 -21.93
N GLY A 94 5.31 -2.36 -21.17
CA GLY A 94 4.07 -2.99 -21.62
C GLY A 94 2.86 -2.10 -21.55
N LEU A 95 2.83 -1.15 -20.62
CA LEU A 95 1.74 -0.20 -20.41
C LEU A 95 2.01 1.18 -21.05
N LYS A 96 3.30 1.47 -21.36
CA LYS A 96 3.78 2.76 -21.91
C LYS A 96 3.40 3.96 -21.04
N ILE A 97 3.54 3.79 -19.72
CA ILE A 97 3.20 4.80 -18.71
C ILE A 97 4.45 5.37 -18.05
N PRO A 98 4.40 6.60 -17.51
CA PRO A 98 5.51 7.22 -16.83
C PRO A 98 5.83 6.53 -15.50
N ILE A 99 7.11 6.63 -15.11
CA ILE A 99 7.64 6.19 -13.82
C ILE A 99 7.98 7.43 -13.00
N TYR A 100 7.33 7.58 -11.85
CA TYR A 100 7.62 8.59 -10.85
C TYR A 100 8.61 8.00 -9.84
N ILE A 101 9.80 8.58 -9.74
CA ILE A 101 10.91 8.01 -8.98
C ILE A 101 11.85 9.13 -8.51
N THR A 102 12.51 9.00 -7.36
CA THR A 102 13.49 9.98 -6.92
C THR A 102 14.75 9.94 -7.81
N GLY A 103 15.45 11.07 -7.92
CA GLY A 103 16.68 11.16 -8.71
C GLY A 103 17.72 10.13 -8.30
N PRO A 104 18.12 10.06 -7.00
CA PRO A 104 19.09 9.09 -6.52
C PRO A 104 18.67 7.63 -6.76
N THR A 105 17.40 7.28 -6.50
CA THR A 105 16.90 5.92 -6.78
C THR A 105 16.98 5.59 -8.27
N ARG A 106 16.65 6.54 -9.14
CA ARG A 106 16.74 6.36 -10.59
C ARG A 106 18.18 6.09 -11.06
N GLU A 107 19.17 6.74 -10.47
CA GLU A 107 20.58 6.61 -10.88
C GLU A 107 21.16 5.22 -10.60
N VAL A 108 20.70 4.52 -9.56
CA VAL A 108 21.20 3.20 -9.17
C VAL A 108 20.45 2.04 -9.82
N VAL A 109 19.30 2.30 -10.44
CA VAL A 109 18.54 1.28 -11.17
C VAL A 109 19.05 1.16 -12.60
N GLU A 110 19.36 -0.04 -13.02
CA GLU A 110 19.69 -0.33 -14.41
C GLU A 110 18.44 -0.27 -15.30
N TRP A 111 18.42 0.61 -16.30
CA TRP A 111 17.23 0.85 -17.14
C TRP A 111 17.33 0.21 -18.52
N ASP A 112 16.19 -0.27 -19.02
CA ASP A 112 16.02 -0.58 -20.44
C ASP A 112 16.00 0.74 -21.23
N PRO A 113 16.85 0.90 -22.26
CA PRO A 113 16.95 2.16 -23.02
C PRO A 113 15.67 2.56 -23.76
N ARG A 114 14.68 1.67 -23.86
CA ARG A 114 13.37 1.96 -24.44
C ARG A 114 12.43 2.71 -23.48
N ILE A 115 12.70 2.70 -22.18
CA ILE A 115 11.93 3.45 -21.19
C ILE A 115 12.42 4.90 -21.22
N LYS A 116 11.53 5.83 -21.60
CA LYS A 116 11.85 7.26 -21.74
C LYS A 116 11.02 8.16 -20.83
N ALA A 117 9.87 7.68 -20.37
CA ALA A 117 8.95 8.46 -19.57
C ALA A 117 9.29 8.34 -18.09
N PHE A 118 10.08 9.29 -17.59
CA PHE A 118 10.41 9.43 -16.18
C PHE A 118 10.00 10.80 -15.67
N GLU A 119 9.40 10.81 -14.50
CA GLU A 119 9.12 12.01 -13.72
C GLU A 119 9.92 11.95 -12.43
N THR A 120 10.80 12.92 -12.23
CA THR A 120 11.61 13.00 -11.01
C THR A 120 10.80 13.61 -9.90
N ILE A 121 10.72 12.93 -8.77
CA ILE A 121 10.03 13.38 -7.56
C ILE A 121 11.02 13.53 -6.40
N SER A 122 10.66 14.32 -5.39
CA SER A 122 11.47 14.55 -4.20
C SER A 122 10.62 14.41 -2.93
N ALA A 123 11.22 13.87 -1.87
CA ALA A 123 10.58 13.87 -0.56
C ALA A 123 10.23 15.30 -0.11
N GLY A 124 9.00 15.50 0.38
CA GLY A 124 8.49 16.80 0.82
C GLY A 124 7.86 17.64 -0.30
N GLU A 125 8.07 17.33 -1.57
CA GLU A 125 7.48 18.05 -2.70
C GLU A 125 6.21 17.35 -3.19
N LYS A 126 5.07 17.99 -2.98
CA LYS A 126 3.77 17.45 -3.42
C LYS A 126 3.61 17.63 -4.93
N PHE A 127 3.01 16.64 -5.56
CA PHE A 127 2.65 16.66 -6.98
C PHE A 127 1.29 16.01 -7.23
N THR A 128 0.80 16.08 -8.47
CA THR A 128 -0.50 15.50 -8.85
C THR A 128 -0.37 14.54 -10.02
N ILE A 129 -1.14 13.46 -9.99
CA ILE A 129 -1.36 12.57 -11.13
C ILE A 129 -2.87 12.37 -11.25
N GLY A 130 -3.47 12.89 -12.33
CA GLY A 130 -4.92 12.85 -12.51
C GLY A 130 -5.66 13.42 -11.30
N ASP A 131 -6.47 12.61 -10.65
CA ASP A 131 -7.29 13.01 -9.49
C ASP A 131 -6.50 13.01 -8.16
N PHE A 132 -5.32 12.40 -8.12
CA PHE A 132 -4.56 12.24 -6.88
C PHE A 132 -3.57 13.37 -6.63
N GLY A 133 -3.69 14.01 -5.47
CA GLY A 133 -2.60 14.76 -4.85
C GLY A 133 -1.70 13.79 -4.08
N ILE A 134 -0.41 13.78 -4.38
CA ILE A 134 0.56 12.83 -3.84
C ILE A 134 1.60 13.59 -3.02
N ALA A 135 1.86 13.14 -1.81
CA ALA A 135 2.88 13.69 -0.92
C ALA A 135 3.90 12.61 -0.56
N PRO A 136 5.06 12.59 -1.23
CA PRO A 136 6.18 11.73 -0.87
C PRO A 136 6.89 12.28 0.37
N PHE A 137 7.40 11.39 1.21
CA PHE A 137 8.19 11.76 2.39
C PHE A 137 9.22 10.69 2.72
N SER A 138 10.37 11.12 3.24
CA SER A 138 11.48 10.22 3.59
C SER A 138 11.13 9.29 4.74
N ILE A 139 11.60 8.05 4.63
CA ILE A 139 11.49 7.02 5.66
C ILE A 139 12.89 6.47 6.01
N PRO A 140 13.11 5.99 7.25
CA PRO A 140 14.39 5.41 7.66
C PRO A 140 14.52 3.98 7.18
N HIS A 141 15.11 3.78 6.00
CA HIS A 141 15.38 2.48 5.40
C HIS A 141 16.76 2.42 4.77
N ASP A 142 17.31 1.22 4.57
CA ASP A 142 18.65 0.98 4.01
C ASP A 142 18.65 0.96 2.46
N ALA A 143 18.08 2.01 1.87
CA ALA A 143 18.04 2.30 0.44
C ALA A 143 18.67 3.67 0.16
N VAL A 144 18.88 4.00 -1.12
CA VAL A 144 19.61 5.22 -1.50
C VAL A 144 18.81 6.48 -1.16
N ASP A 145 17.52 6.49 -1.47
CA ASP A 145 16.62 7.63 -1.18
C ASP A 145 15.18 7.12 -0.97
N PRO A 146 14.96 6.40 0.16
CA PRO A 146 13.70 5.71 0.40
C PRO A 146 12.61 6.69 0.82
N ILE A 147 11.46 6.58 0.16
CA ILE A 147 10.27 7.39 0.40
C ILE A 147 9.02 6.54 0.56
N ALA A 148 8.10 7.04 1.36
CA ALA A 148 6.72 6.55 1.44
C ALA A 148 5.76 7.61 0.90
N PHE A 149 4.48 7.27 0.78
CA PHE A 149 3.51 8.13 0.12
C PHE A 149 2.22 8.28 0.93
N THR A 150 1.66 9.49 0.90
CA THR A 150 0.23 9.67 1.08
C THR A 150 -0.39 10.17 -0.22
N LEU A 151 -1.51 9.57 -0.60
CA LEU A 151 -2.28 9.90 -1.81
C LEU A 151 -3.66 10.40 -1.36
N THR A 152 -4.11 11.51 -1.93
CA THR A 152 -5.41 12.10 -1.56
C THR A 152 -6.23 12.39 -2.80
N ALA A 153 -7.46 11.90 -2.86
CA ALA A 153 -8.45 12.22 -3.88
C ALA A 153 -9.84 12.23 -3.24
N GLU A 154 -10.72 13.13 -3.67
CA GLU A 154 -12.12 13.23 -3.21
C GLU A 154 -12.28 13.29 -1.67
N GLY A 155 -11.31 13.89 -0.99
CA GLY A 155 -11.28 13.97 0.47
C GLY A 155 -10.77 12.70 1.17
N ILE A 156 -10.58 11.60 0.44
CA ILE A 156 -10.04 10.34 0.96
C ILE A 156 -8.51 10.37 0.91
N LYS A 157 -7.87 10.10 2.04
CA LYS A 157 -6.41 10.02 2.18
C LYS A 157 -5.99 8.57 2.40
N VAL A 158 -5.04 8.12 1.61
CA VAL A 158 -4.43 6.79 1.67
C VAL A 158 -2.97 6.92 2.04
N GLY A 159 -2.49 6.17 3.02
CA GLY A 159 -1.07 6.04 3.35
C GLY A 159 -0.52 4.69 2.89
N VAL A 160 0.59 4.68 2.15
CA VAL A 160 1.37 3.48 1.83
C VAL A 160 2.74 3.67 2.47
N ILE A 161 2.97 3.00 3.60
CA ILE A 161 4.09 3.25 4.51
C ILE A 161 4.67 1.91 4.94
N THR A 162 5.63 1.41 4.18
CA THR A 162 6.38 0.17 4.45
C THR A 162 7.87 0.46 4.43
N ASP A 163 8.65 -0.50 4.85
CA ASP A 163 10.12 -0.46 4.79
C ASP A 163 10.72 0.64 5.66
N LEU A 164 10.46 0.55 6.95
CA LEU A 164 11.02 1.50 7.91
C LEU A 164 11.49 0.83 9.21
N GLY A 165 12.68 1.19 9.69
CA GLY A 165 13.27 0.60 10.88
C GLY A 165 12.70 1.15 12.20
N TYR A 166 12.06 2.32 12.18
CA TYR A 166 11.33 2.93 13.29
C TYR A 166 10.34 3.96 12.78
N VAL A 167 9.43 4.43 13.63
CA VAL A 167 8.38 5.39 13.25
C VAL A 167 8.80 6.81 13.68
N PRO A 168 9.42 7.63 12.81
CA PRO A 168 9.77 9.00 13.13
C PRO A 168 8.53 9.93 13.15
N GLN A 169 8.68 11.13 13.70
CA GLN A 169 7.60 12.10 13.79
C GLN A 169 6.99 12.46 12.42
N LEU A 170 7.80 12.48 11.37
CA LEU A 170 7.34 12.72 10.00
C LEU A 170 6.35 11.65 9.54
N VAL A 171 6.65 10.37 9.78
CA VAL A 171 5.74 9.25 9.48
C VAL A 171 4.44 9.37 10.27
N LYS A 172 4.51 9.69 11.57
CA LYS A 172 3.33 9.91 12.43
C LYS A 172 2.44 11.02 11.88
N GLN A 173 3.03 12.12 11.38
CA GLN A 173 2.29 13.23 10.79
C GLN A 173 1.60 12.84 9.48
N HIS A 174 2.29 12.09 8.61
CA HIS A 174 1.72 11.61 7.36
C HIS A 174 0.64 10.54 7.56
N ALA A 175 0.77 9.67 8.54
CA ALA A 175 -0.23 8.65 8.87
C ALA A 175 -1.54 9.24 9.42
N ARG A 176 -1.50 10.43 10.04
CA ARG A 176 -2.70 11.09 10.58
C ARG A 176 -3.71 11.42 9.48
N GLY A 177 -4.99 11.18 9.76
CA GLY A 177 -6.10 11.45 8.85
C GLY A 177 -6.15 10.51 7.65
N CYS A 178 -5.41 9.40 7.63
CA CYS A 178 -5.55 8.39 6.59
C CYS A 178 -6.82 7.57 6.80
N HIS A 179 -7.70 7.54 5.79
CA HIS A 179 -8.86 6.67 5.77
C HIS A 179 -8.46 5.21 5.58
N CYS A 180 -7.47 4.98 4.71
CA CYS A 180 -6.80 3.69 4.57
C CYS A 180 -5.31 3.85 4.86
N LEU A 181 -4.77 3.01 5.73
CA LEU A 181 -3.35 2.98 6.05
C LEU A 181 -2.78 1.57 5.79
N VAL A 182 -1.91 1.45 4.80
CA VAL A 182 -1.06 0.28 4.59
C VAL A 182 0.23 0.51 5.36
N PHE A 183 0.48 -0.29 6.39
CA PHE A 183 1.54 -0.02 7.35
C PHE A 183 2.35 -1.27 7.68
N GLU A 184 3.65 -1.12 7.83
CA GLU A 184 4.55 -2.26 8.06
C GLU A 184 4.30 -2.96 9.40
N SER A 185 4.37 -4.30 9.37
CA SER A 185 4.48 -5.19 10.53
C SER A 185 5.33 -6.40 10.13
N ASN A 186 6.65 -6.18 10.02
CA ASN A 186 7.52 -7.09 9.29
C ASN A 186 7.83 -8.36 10.07
N HIS A 187 8.28 -8.27 11.31
CA HIS A 187 8.79 -9.44 12.04
C HIS A 187 8.33 -9.51 13.48
N ASP A 188 8.21 -10.73 13.97
CA ASP A 188 8.18 -11.02 15.39
C ASP A 188 9.61 -11.07 15.94
N LEU A 189 9.85 -10.45 17.09
CA LEU A 189 11.20 -10.32 17.64
C LEU A 189 11.81 -11.68 18.06
N ASP A 190 11.00 -12.59 18.60
CA ASP A 190 11.48 -13.87 19.05
C ASP A 190 11.70 -14.82 17.87
N MET A 191 10.80 -14.83 16.89
CA MET A 191 11.00 -15.55 15.63
C MET A 191 12.25 -15.07 14.90
N LEU A 192 12.50 -13.75 14.83
CA LEU A 192 13.71 -13.22 14.19
C LEU A 192 14.97 -13.65 14.96
N LYS A 193 15.00 -13.54 16.29
CA LYS A 193 16.16 -13.92 17.11
C LYS A 193 16.49 -15.40 16.98
N THR A 194 15.49 -16.27 16.98
CA THR A 194 15.64 -17.73 16.92
C THR A 194 15.63 -18.30 15.50
N GLY A 195 15.16 -17.52 14.52
CA GLY A 195 14.96 -17.91 13.13
C GLY A 195 16.26 -18.20 12.36
N PRO A 196 16.13 -18.63 11.10
CA PRO A 196 17.24 -19.19 10.34
C PRO A 196 18.23 -18.16 9.78
N TYR A 197 17.94 -16.85 9.88
CA TYR A 197 18.80 -15.83 9.31
C TYR A 197 20.16 -15.77 10.02
N PRO A 198 21.28 -15.54 9.29
CA PRO A 198 22.57 -15.21 9.86
C PRO A 198 22.49 -13.98 10.78
N TRP A 199 23.35 -13.91 11.79
CA TRP A 199 23.29 -12.85 12.79
C TRP A 199 23.38 -11.43 12.19
N PHE A 200 24.21 -11.22 11.20
CA PHE A 200 24.34 -9.92 10.52
C PHE A 200 23.06 -9.49 9.81
N VAL A 201 22.29 -10.44 9.23
CA VAL A 201 20.97 -10.16 8.64
C VAL A 201 19.98 -9.80 9.73
N LYS A 202 19.96 -10.51 10.85
CA LYS A 202 19.10 -10.19 12.00
C LYS A 202 19.37 -8.78 12.53
N GLN A 203 20.65 -8.42 12.69
CA GLN A 203 21.06 -7.07 13.10
C GLN A 203 20.59 -6.00 12.11
N ARG A 204 20.73 -6.24 10.80
CA ARG A 204 20.23 -5.34 9.75
C ARG A 204 18.72 -5.15 9.86
N VAL A 205 17.94 -6.23 9.94
CA VAL A 205 16.48 -6.19 10.06
C VAL A 205 16.04 -5.43 11.31
N MET A 206 16.69 -5.63 12.45
CA MET A 206 16.40 -4.94 13.73
C MET A 206 16.96 -3.52 13.81
N SER A 207 17.72 -3.06 12.83
CA SER A 207 18.38 -1.74 12.87
C SER A 207 17.37 -0.61 12.65
N ARG A 208 17.82 0.63 12.93
CA ARG A 208 17.03 1.83 12.65
C ARG A 208 16.75 2.08 11.16
N HIS A 209 17.41 1.35 10.27
CA HIS A 209 17.19 1.37 8.82
C HIS A 209 16.70 0.01 8.29
N GLY A 210 16.31 -0.90 9.18
CA GLY A 210 15.73 -2.19 8.82
C GLY A 210 14.21 -2.13 8.66
N HIS A 211 13.50 -2.93 9.47
CA HIS A 211 12.05 -3.07 9.37
C HIS A 211 11.37 -3.02 10.74
N LEU A 212 10.10 -2.61 10.77
CA LEU A 212 9.30 -2.59 12.00
C LEU A 212 8.98 -4.02 12.49
N SER A 213 9.25 -4.26 13.75
CA SER A 213 8.70 -5.44 14.42
C SER A 213 7.20 -5.27 14.69
N ASN A 214 6.48 -6.39 14.87
CA ASN A 214 5.09 -6.38 15.35
C ASN A 214 4.94 -5.55 16.64
N HIS A 215 5.95 -5.59 17.51
CA HIS A 215 5.98 -4.80 18.75
C HIS A 215 6.09 -3.29 18.48
N ALA A 216 6.95 -2.86 17.55
CA ALA A 216 7.10 -1.45 17.19
C ALA A 216 5.83 -0.91 16.52
N THR A 217 5.21 -1.70 15.63
CA THR A 217 3.92 -1.39 15.02
C THR A 217 2.83 -1.26 16.08
N ALA A 218 2.75 -2.20 17.03
CA ALA A 218 1.79 -2.13 18.14
C ALA A 218 2.01 -0.88 19.00
N GLY A 219 3.27 -0.49 19.25
CA GLY A 219 3.61 0.75 19.95
C GLY A 219 3.05 1.99 19.23
N PHE A 220 3.28 2.10 17.92
CA PHE A 220 2.70 3.17 17.10
C PHE A 220 1.16 3.19 17.17
N LEU A 221 0.52 2.03 17.03
CA LEU A 221 -0.94 1.92 17.07
C LEU A 221 -1.51 2.31 18.45
N THR A 222 -0.79 2.00 19.54
CA THR A 222 -1.22 2.34 20.90
C THR A 222 -1.06 3.83 21.21
N GLU A 223 0.06 4.42 20.84
CA GLU A 223 0.50 5.72 21.33
C GLU A 223 0.27 6.86 20.35
N ASP A 224 0.48 6.63 19.06
CA ASP A 224 0.64 7.69 18.06
C ASP A 224 -0.42 7.68 16.94
N TYR A 225 -1.04 6.54 16.66
CA TYR A 225 -2.09 6.44 15.66
C TYR A 225 -3.31 7.26 16.10
N ASP A 226 -3.84 8.11 15.23
CA ASP A 226 -4.94 9.03 15.59
C ASP A 226 -6.32 8.38 15.65
N GLY A 227 -6.45 7.16 15.12
CA GLY A 227 -7.70 6.41 15.12
C GLY A 227 -8.71 6.87 14.05
N SER A 228 -8.28 7.70 13.09
CA SER A 228 -9.14 8.23 12.04
C SER A 228 -9.41 7.23 10.91
N GLY A 229 -8.59 6.19 10.77
CA GLY A 229 -8.68 5.24 9.65
C GLY A 229 -9.85 4.29 9.75
N GLU A 230 -10.53 4.10 8.62
CA GLU A 230 -11.54 3.06 8.47
C GLU A 230 -10.89 1.70 8.22
N VAL A 231 -9.78 1.69 7.46
CA VAL A 231 -9.05 0.48 7.07
C VAL A 231 -7.58 0.59 7.48
N LEU A 232 -7.09 -0.40 8.22
CA LEU A 232 -5.67 -0.62 8.46
C LEU A 232 -5.25 -1.96 7.85
N VAL A 233 -4.25 -1.94 6.97
CA VAL A 233 -3.65 -3.13 6.38
C VAL A 233 -2.23 -3.28 6.91
N LEU A 234 -1.99 -4.31 7.73
CA LEU A 234 -0.64 -4.69 8.13
C LEU A 234 0.06 -5.34 6.94
N ALA A 235 1.22 -4.82 6.59
CA ALA A 235 1.91 -5.15 5.35
C ALA A 235 3.38 -5.53 5.59
N HIS A 236 4.04 -5.99 4.54
CA HIS A 236 5.46 -6.33 4.50
C HIS A 236 5.90 -7.38 5.53
N LEU A 237 5.06 -8.40 5.73
CA LEU A 237 5.35 -9.48 6.67
C LEU A 237 6.48 -10.38 6.15
N SER A 238 7.43 -10.69 7.02
CA SER A 238 8.52 -11.63 6.74
C SER A 238 8.01 -13.08 6.65
N ASP A 239 8.30 -13.76 5.56
CA ASP A 239 7.96 -15.19 5.37
C ASP A 239 8.60 -16.11 6.43
N LYS A 240 9.76 -15.72 6.99
CA LYS A 240 10.58 -16.56 7.87
C LYS A 240 10.51 -16.17 9.34
N ASN A 241 10.26 -14.89 9.60
CA ASN A 241 10.40 -14.34 10.93
C ASN A 241 9.11 -13.65 11.40
N ASN A 242 7.97 -14.01 10.80
CA ASN A 242 6.66 -13.57 11.24
C ASN A 242 5.61 -14.66 10.98
N HIS A 243 4.49 -14.51 11.65
CA HIS A 243 3.30 -15.30 11.39
C HIS A 243 2.09 -14.36 11.34
N PRO A 244 1.19 -14.48 10.34
CA PRO A 244 0.00 -13.64 10.22
C PRO A 244 -0.78 -13.47 11.51
N GLY A 245 -0.98 -14.54 12.27
CA GLY A 245 -1.66 -14.52 13.56
C GLY A 245 -0.95 -13.68 14.63
N LEU A 246 0.40 -13.65 14.65
CA LEU A 246 1.16 -12.82 15.61
C LEU A 246 1.03 -11.34 15.28
N ALA A 247 1.14 -10.95 14.01
CA ALA A 247 0.98 -9.58 13.58
C ALA A 247 -0.44 -9.06 13.89
N MET A 248 -1.48 -9.82 13.55
CA MET A 248 -2.87 -9.50 13.88
C MET A 248 -3.12 -9.40 15.37
N HIS A 249 -2.61 -10.34 16.14
CA HIS A 249 -2.78 -10.34 17.60
C HIS A 249 -2.11 -9.12 18.24
N SER A 250 -0.89 -8.79 17.83
CA SER A 250 -0.17 -7.60 18.34
C SER A 250 -0.93 -6.31 18.05
N ALA A 251 -1.48 -6.16 16.84
CA ALA A 251 -2.28 -4.99 16.48
C ALA A 251 -3.62 -4.94 17.24
N ALA A 252 -4.32 -6.07 17.36
CA ALA A 252 -5.56 -6.14 18.13
C ALA A 252 -5.35 -5.76 19.59
N GLN A 253 -4.31 -6.29 20.24
CA GLN A 253 -3.95 -5.91 21.59
C GLN A 253 -3.59 -4.42 21.74
N ALA A 254 -2.94 -3.81 20.73
CA ALA A 254 -2.64 -2.39 20.74
C ALA A 254 -3.93 -1.56 20.83
N PHE A 255 -4.94 -1.89 20.04
CA PHE A 255 -6.25 -1.22 20.08
C PHE A 255 -7.03 -1.49 21.37
N GLU A 256 -6.94 -2.68 21.93
CA GLU A 256 -7.53 -2.99 23.26
C GLU A 256 -6.90 -2.13 24.36
N ARG A 257 -5.57 -2.01 24.39
CA ARG A 257 -4.86 -1.14 25.36
C ARG A 257 -5.21 0.33 25.20
N ARG A 258 -5.36 0.77 23.97
CA ARG A 258 -5.73 2.15 23.68
C ARG A 258 -7.17 2.47 24.08
N GLY A 259 -8.07 1.51 24.01
CA GLY A 259 -9.49 1.64 24.37
C GLY A 259 -10.34 2.43 23.38
N SER A 260 -9.76 2.96 22.29
CA SER A 260 -10.48 3.75 21.28
C SER A 260 -9.74 3.76 19.93
N GLY A 261 -10.38 4.26 18.88
CA GLY A 261 -9.75 4.50 17.57
C GLY A 261 -9.35 3.22 16.83
N ARG A 262 -10.05 2.11 17.08
CA ARG A 262 -9.88 0.90 16.27
C ARG A 262 -10.48 1.14 14.89
N PRO A 263 -9.75 0.81 13.81
CA PRO A 263 -10.32 0.88 12.46
C PRO A 263 -11.50 -0.07 12.33
N SER A 264 -12.43 0.27 11.46
CA SER A 264 -13.58 -0.60 11.14
C SER A 264 -13.11 -1.94 10.59
N GLU A 265 -12.00 -1.91 9.85
CA GLU A 265 -11.41 -3.08 9.23
C GLU A 265 -9.90 -3.17 9.49
N LEU A 266 -9.47 -4.28 10.10
CA LEU A 266 -8.06 -4.63 10.28
C LEU A 266 -7.74 -5.83 9.40
N HIS A 267 -6.83 -5.65 8.45
CA HIS A 267 -6.43 -6.64 7.46
C HIS A 267 -4.93 -6.94 7.48
N LEU A 268 -4.57 -8.06 6.86
CA LEU A 268 -3.19 -8.43 6.53
C LEU A 268 -3.02 -8.45 5.02
N ALA A 269 -1.96 -7.83 4.53
CA ALA A 269 -1.49 -8.08 3.18
C ALA A 269 -0.75 -9.42 3.12
N SER A 270 -0.97 -10.16 2.02
CA SER A 270 -0.33 -11.44 1.77
C SER A 270 0.76 -11.31 0.72
N GLN A 271 1.79 -12.16 0.83
CA GLN A 271 2.79 -12.29 -0.23
C GLN A 271 2.23 -13.00 -1.47
N THR A 272 1.21 -13.83 -1.33
CA THR A 272 0.72 -14.74 -2.39
C THR A 272 -0.54 -14.27 -3.08
N GLU A 273 -1.45 -13.61 -2.36
CA GLU A 273 -2.74 -13.19 -2.89
C GLU A 273 -3.00 -11.71 -2.60
N PRO A 274 -3.78 -11.02 -3.47
CA PRO A 274 -4.18 -9.65 -3.23
C PRO A 274 -5.16 -9.57 -2.04
N THR A 275 -5.24 -8.41 -1.41
CA THR A 275 -6.36 -8.09 -0.52
C THR A 275 -7.66 -7.97 -1.33
N LYS A 276 -8.80 -7.92 -0.64
CA LYS A 276 -10.00 -7.37 -1.28
C LYS A 276 -9.75 -5.92 -1.72
N VAL A 277 -10.57 -5.42 -2.61
CA VAL A 277 -10.59 -3.98 -2.94
C VAL A 277 -11.33 -3.26 -1.81
N PHE A 278 -10.67 -2.30 -1.17
CA PHE A 278 -11.30 -1.37 -0.25
C PHE A 278 -11.79 -0.18 -1.05
N GLN A 279 -13.02 0.27 -0.77
CA GLN A 279 -13.68 1.35 -1.50
C GLN A 279 -14.23 2.39 -0.51
N PHE A 280 -13.95 3.65 -0.79
CA PHE A 280 -14.34 4.82 0.01
C PHE A 280 -15.15 5.81 -0.82
#